data_d274b06452d88660df708d538d39c159
#
_entry.id   d274b06452d88660df708d538d39c159
#
_cell.length_a   1.000
_cell.length_b   1.000
_cell.length_c   1.000
_cell.angle_alpha   90.00
_cell.angle_beta   90.00
_cell.angle_gamma   90.00
#
_symmetry.space_group_name_H-M   'P 1'
#
loop_
_entity.id
_entity.type
_entity.pdbx_description
1 polymer ?
#
loop_
_entity_poly.entity_id
_entity_poly.type
_entity_poly.pdbx_seq_one_letter_code
_entity_poly.pdbx_strand_id
1 'polypeptide(L)'
;MKINRAGNNYRHTAGFLINRPQGSGDYLLLIIKTEAFMELYGKRIEIAQGSALIFKKGTPQLYGATTDKYVNDFVHFELNEGEDSVFAELDIPFDTPIPIGDTTEFSAFIKSIAFERYSQNPHKAATMKHYFELILLKLSERMQSSSPEQLHPYYGHFLNLRSEIQLEPQNDWSIDLICKKLLLSRSYVQHLYKLFFGASIGQDVCRGRIEQAKYLLSRTDMTVTAVSRSCGYENDVHFMRLFKKETGRTPSEYRAERSKRTS
;
A
#
# COMPACT_ATOMS: atom_id res chain seq x y z
N MET A 1 -2.31 23.94 6.99
CA MET A 1 -2.49 22.71 7.82
C MET A 1 -1.27 22.47 8.67
N LYS A 2 -1.44 22.16 9.95
CA LYS A 2 -0.37 21.90 10.93
C LYS A 2 -0.62 20.56 11.61
N ILE A 3 0.37 19.67 11.61
CA ILE A 3 0.31 18.39 12.33
C ILE A 3 0.76 18.59 13.78
N ASN A 4 -0.12 18.30 14.71
CA ASN A 4 0.14 18.47 16.15
C ASN A 4 0.76 17.21 16.78
N ARG A 5 0.18 16.03 16.42
CA ARG A 5 0.60 14.75 16.98
C ARG A 5 0.28 13.62 15.99
N ALA A 6 1.15 12.63 15.92
CA ALA A 6 0.90 11.41 15.16
C ALA A 6 1.42 10.21 15.94
N GLY A 7 0.76 9.06 15.75
CA GLY A 7 1.16 7.79 16.34
C GLY A 7 0.80 6.63 15.45
N ASN A 8 1.72 5.67 15.38
CA ASN A 8 1.57 4.49 14.53
C ASN A 8 1.51 3.24 15.39
N ASN A 9 0.56 2.36 15.08
CA ASN A 9 0.38 1.05 15.69
C ASN A 9 0.21 1.09 17.22
N TYR A 10 -0.57 2.06 17.71
CA TYR A 10 -0.93 2.16 19.12
C TYR A 10 -1.86 1.01 19.50
N ARG A 11 -1.49 0.32 20.56
CA ARG A 11 -2.19 -0.86 21.06
C ARG A 11 -2.76 -0.59 22.44
N HIS A 12 -4.01 -0.93 22.62
CA HIS A 12 -4.73 -0.80 23.88
C HIS A 12 -5.37 -2.14 24.23
N THR A 13 -5.52 -2.39 25.53
CA THR A 13 -6.13 -3.60 26.09
C THR A 13 -7.66 -3.54 26.03
N ALA A 14 -8.29 -4.62 26.45
CA ALA A 14 -9.74 -4.69 26.61
C ALA A 14 -10.29 -3.52 27.45
N GLY A 15 -11.49 -3.03 27.06
CA GLY A 15 -12.15 -1.92 27.74
C GLY A 15 -11.59 -0.55 27.39
N PHE A 16 -10.69 -0.44 26.41
CA PHE A 16 -10.25 0.86 25.92
C PHE A 16 -11.44 1.69 25.44
N LEU A 17 -11.56 2.89 25.99
CA LEU A 17 -12.63 3.84 25.69
C LEU A 17 -12.09 5.25 25.70
N ILE A 18 -12.35 5.99 24.66
CA ILE A 18 -12.19 7.45 24.61
C ILE A 18 -13.57 8.09 24.79
N ASN A 19 -13.67 8.99 25.75
CA ASN A 19 -14.85 9.85 25.95
C ASN A 19 -14.40 11.30 26.07
N ARG A 20 -14.63 12.08 25.02
CA ARG A 20 -14.30 13.51 24.95
C ARG A 20 -15.55 14.27 24.47
N PRO A 21 -16.41 14.73 25.39
CA PRO A 21 -17.67 15.38 25.04
C PRO A 21 -17.52 16.66 24.20
N GLN A 22 -16.36 17.31 24.25
CA GLN A 22 -16.05 18.52 23.48
C GLN A 22 -15.01 18.27 22.37
N GLY A 23 -14.80 17.00 22.00
CA GLY A 23 -13.76 16.62 21.02
C GLY A 23 -12.34 16.70 21.56
N SER A 24 -11.35 16.54 20.69
CA SER A 24 -9.92 16.60 21.01
C SER A 24 -9.32 18.02 21.02
N GLY A 25 -10.11 19.03 20.64
CA GLY A 25 -9.62 20.41 20.48
C GLY A 25 -9.03 20.71 19.11
N ASP A 26 -8.76 19.69 18.31
CA ASP A 26 -8.28 19.74 16.95
C ASP A 26 -9.01 18.71 16.06
N TYR A 27 -8.62 18.57 14.81
CA TYR A 27 -9.07 17.49 13.92
C TYR A 27 -8.31 16.21 14.25
N LEU A 28 -8.97 15.05 14.12
CA LEU A 28 -8.37 13.74 14.40
C LEU A 28 -8.65 12.75 13.28
N LEU A 29 -7.61 12.31 12.59
CA LEU A 29 -7.65 11.14 11.72
C LEU A 29 -7.31 9.89 12.53
N LEU A 30 -8.13 8.85 12.41
CA LEU A 30 -7.88 7.50 12.90
C LEU A 30 -7.82 6.52 11.72
N ILE A 31 -6.85 5.62 11.75
CA ILE A 31 -6.83 4.38 10.95
C ILE A 31 -7.07 3.23 11.92
N ILE A 32 -8.20 2.58 11.80
CA ILE A 32 -8.72 1.59 12.75
C ILE A 32 -8.39 0.19 12.23
N LYS A 33 -7.57 -0.54 13.00
CA LYS A 33 -6.98 -1.83 12.60
C LYS A 33 -7.64 -3.04 13.23
N THR A 34 -8.57 -2.84 14.13
CA THR A 34 -9.37 -3.87 14.80
C THR A 34 -10.82 -3.43 14.78
N GLU A 35 -11.74 -4.34 15.02
CA GLU A 35 -13.14 -3.97 15.22
C GLU A 35 -13.28 -2.96 16.36
N ALA A 36 -14.13 -1.96 16.17
CA ALA A 36 -14.34 -0.86 17.08
C ALA A 36 -15.78 -0.38 17.03
N PHE A 37 -16.14 0.52 17.94
CA PHE A 37 -17.37 1.29 17.85
C PHE A 37 -17.10 2.77 18.02
N MET A 38 -17.97 3.58 17.51
CA MET A 38 -18.13 4.99 17.91
C MET A 38 -19.57 5.27 18.29
N GLU A 39 -19.75 6.29 19.10
CA GLU A 39 -21.07 6.87 19.37
C GLU A 39 -21.07 8.33 18.97
N LEU A 40 -22.01 8.72 18.16
CA LEU A 40 -22.18 10.08 17.69
C LEU A 40 -23.64 10.48 17.84
N TYR A 41 -23.89 11.59 18.56
CA TYR A 41 -25.23 12.09 18.86
C TYR A 41 -26.18 11.03 19.44
N GLY A 42 -25.65 10.18 20.35
CA GLY A 42 -26.42 9.10 20.99
C GLY A 42 -26.66 7.87 20.12
N LYS A 43 -26.13 7.84 18.90
CA LYS A 43 -26.22 6.68 18.00
C LYS A 43 -24.89 5.92 17.98
N ARG A 44 -24.94 4.65 18.39
CA ARG A 44 -23.79 3.73 18.29
C ARG A 44 -23.64 3.21 16.87
N ILE A 45 -22.43 3.27 16.35
CA ILE A 45 -22.03 2.82 15.02
C ILE A 45 -20.87 1.84 15.19
N GLU A 46 -21.03 0.62 14.70
CA GLU A 46 -19.96 -0.37 14.65
C GLU A 46 -19.00 -0.05 13.49
N ILE A 47 -17.70 -0.13 13.76
CA ILE A 47 -16.64 0.19 12.80
C ILE A 47 -15.87 -1.08 12.48
N ALA A 48 -15.91 -1.49 11.23
CA ALA A 48 -15.17 -2.64 10.75
C ALA A 48 -13.64 -2.40 10.81
N GLN A 49 -12.90 -3.47 11.02
CA GLN A 49 -11.44 -3.46 10.82
C GLN A 49 -11.09 -2.92 9.42
N GLY A 50 -10.02 -2.14 9.31
CA GLY A 50 -9.62 -1.55 8.04
C GLY A 50 -10.52 -0.38 7.64
N SER A 51 -10.82 0.50 8.60
CA SER A 51 -11.56 1.73 8.37
C SER A 51 -10.73 2.96 8.72
N ALA A 52 -10.97 4.07 8.03
CA ALA A 52 -10.53 5.40 8.41
C ALA A 52 -11.68 6.21 8.99
N LEU A 53 -11.40 7.13 9.89
CA LEU A 53 -12.36 8.04 10.49
C LEU A 53 -11.70 9.39 10.74
N ILE A 54 -12.32 10.49 10.30
CA ILE A 54 -11.84 11.83 10.55
C ILE A 54 -12.85 12.58 11.38
N PHE A 55 -12.52 12.84 12.64
CA PHE A 55 -13.32 13.70 13.50
C PHE A 55 -13.05 15.16 13.18
N LYS A 56 -14.13 15.92 12.97
CA LYS A 56 -14.08 17.37 12.87
C LYS A 56 -13.73 17.99 14.22
N LYS A 57 -13.05 19.12 14.20
CA LYS A 57 -12.77 19.89 15.41
C LYS A 57 -14.08 20.22 16.16
N GLY A 58 -14.11 19.89 17.45
CA GLY A 58 -15.27 20.12 18.30
C GLY A 58 -16.34 19.01 18.27
N THR A 59 -16.26 18.03 17.36
CA THR A 59 -17.16 16.89 17.38
C THR A 59 -16.95 16.06 18.64
N PRO A 60 -18.02 15.73 19.41
CA PRO A 60 -17.90 14.80 20.53
C PRO A 60 -17.31 13.47 20.11
N GLN A 61 -16.38 12.95 20.90
CA GLN A 61 -15.69 11.69 20.60
C GLN A 61 -15.98 10.67 21.70
N LEU A 62 -16.78 9.67 21.36
CA LEU A 62 -16.96 8.47 22.17
C LEU A 62 -16.69 7.26 21.26
N TYR A 63 -15.55 6.61 21.43
CA TYR A 63 -15.18 5.44 20.65
C TYR A 63 -14.27 4.50 21.45
N GLY A 64 -14.28 3.23 21.09
CA GLY A 64 -13.51 2.23 21.82
C GLY A 64 -13.49 0.86 21.17
N ALA A 65 -12.92 -0.09 21.92
CA ALA A 65 -12.82 -1.48 21.53
C ALA A 65 -14.16 -2.20 21.60
N THR A 66 -14.45 -3.04 20.61
CA THR A 66 -15.52 -4.04 20.67
C THR A 66 -14.99 -5.43 21.07
N THR A 67 -13.66 -5.61 21.00
CA THR A 67 -12.98 -6.86 21.32
C THR A 67 -11.97 -6.67 22.47
N ASP A 68 -11.15 -7.66 22.74
CA ASP A 68 -10.13 -7.66 23.80
C ASP A 68 -8.93 -6.75 23.51
N LYS A 69 -8.85 -6.18 22.31
CA LYS A 69 -7.79 -5.26 21.89
C LYS A 69 -8.33 -4.17 20.98
N TYR A 70 -7.71 -3.00 21.06
CA TYR A 70 -7.90 -1.91 20.10
C TYR A 70 -6.55 -1.49 19.53
N VAL A 71 -6.43 -1.48 18.22
CA VAL A 71 -5.21 -1.08 17.51
C VAL A 71 -5.54 -0.03 16.48
N ASN A 72 -4.82 1.09 16.52
CA ASN A 72 -5.02 2.18 15.58
C ASN A 72 -3.74 2.95 15.29
N ASP A 73 -3.75 3.68 14.17
CA ASP A 73 -2.86 4.82 13.93
C ASP A 73 -3.69 6.10 14.05
N PHE A 74 -3.03 7.21 14.37
CA PHE A 74 -3.72 8.49 14.48
C PHE A 74 -2.86 9.67 14.04
N VAL A 75 -3.54 10.74 13.59
CA VAL A 75 -2.94 12.05 13.34
C VAL A 75 -3.88 13.13 13.87
N HIS A 76 -3.39 13.93 14.83
CA HIS A 76 -4.02 15.17 15.26
C HIS A 76 -3.50 16.34 14.43
N PHE A 77 -4.38 17.16 13.89
CA PHE A 77 -4.00 18.26 13.02
C PHE A 77 -4.92 19.47 13.13
N GLU A 78 -4.43 20.63 12.74
CA GLU A 78 -5.17 21.88 12.61
C GLU A 78 -5.20 22.35 11.16
N LEU A 79 -6.30 22.95 10.78
CA LEU A 79 -6.49 23.60 9.48
C LEU A 79 -6.48 25.11 9.66
N ASN A 80 -5.83 25.84 8.75
CA ASN A 80 -6.01 27.26 8.63
C ASN A 80 -7.35 27.56 7.93
N GLU A 81 -7.76 28.81 7.92
CA GLU A 81 -8.98 29.26 7.24
C GLU A 81 -8.95 28.87 5.75
N GLY A 82 -10.01 28.20 5.29
CA GLY A 82 -10.15 27.74 3.90
C GLY A 82 -9.43 26.41 3.56
N GLU A 83 -8.57 25.88 4.42
CA GLU A 83 -7.89 24.59 4.15
C GLU A 83 -8.82 23.36 4.31
N ASP A 84 -10.02 23.54 4.85
CA ASP A 84 -11.04 22.48 4.94
C ASP A 84 -11.72 22.19 3.60
N SER A 85 -11.60 23.06 2.61
CA SER A 85 -12.12 22.84 1.24
C SER A 85 -11.56 21.55 0.61
N VAL A 86 -10.31 21.18 0.92
CA VAL A 86 -9.69 19.95 0.39
C VAL A 86 -10.49 18.68 0.70
N PHE A 87 -11.17 18.61 1.83
CA PHE A 87 -11.99 17.47 2.19
C PHE A 87 -13.25 17.39 1.32
N ALA A 88 -13.86 18.54 1.01
CA ALA A 88 -15.01 18.61 0.10
C ALA A 88 -14.57 18.33 -1.36
N GLU A 89 -13.43 18.86 -1.81
CA GLU A 89 -12.87 18.61 -3.14
C GLU A 89 -12.53 17.12 -3.38
N LEU A 90 -12.15 16.40 -2.32
CA LEU A 90 -11.81 14.98 -2.35
C LEU A 90 -12.99 14.07 -1.94
N ASP A 91 -14.18 14.63 -1.71
CA ASP A 91 -15.39 13.92 -1.24
C ASP A 91 -15.19 13.17 0.10
N ILE A 92 -14.24 13.60 0.94
CA ILE A 92 -13.93 12.94 2.20
C ILE A 92 -14.86 13.43 3.31
N PRO A 93 -15.76 12.58 3.86
CA PRO A 93 -16.65 12.96 4.92
C PRO A 93 -15.95 13.08 6.27
N PHE A 94 -16.42 14.04 7.10
CA PHE A 94 -16.12 14.05 8.52
C PHE A 94 -17.08 13.17 9.30
N ASP A 95 -16.64 12.70 10.45
CA ASP A 95 -17.43 12.01 11.47
C ASP A 95 -18.15 10.74 10.95
N THR A 96 -17.66 10.18 9.84
CA THR A 96 -18.23 9.01 9.19
C THR A 96 -17.12 7.99 8.92
N PRO A 97 -17.25 6.72 9.33
CA PRO A 97 -16.29 5.67 9.02
C PRO A 97 -16.20 5.42 7.51
N ILE A 98 -14.98 5.37 6.99
CA ILE A 98 -14.64 5.10 5.58
C ILE A 98 -13.97 3.74 5.50
N PRO A 99 -14.57 2.71 4.87
CA PRO A 99 -13.90 1.45 4.63
C PRO A 99 -12.70 1.63 3.69
N ILE A 100 -11.50 1.23 4.13
CA ILE A 100 -10.27 1.35 3.35
C ILE A 100 -9.59 -0.01 3.09
N GLY A 101 -10.07 -1.07 3.74
CA GLY A 101 -9.52 -2.43 3.62
C GLY A 101 -8.11 -2.54 4.22
N ASP A 102 -7.10 -2.72 3.39
CA ASP A 102 -5.71 -2.79 3.86
C ASP A 102 -5.20 -1.43 4.34
N THR A 103 -4.71 -1.42 5.59
CA THR A 103 -4.22 -0.20 6.26
C THR A 103 -2.71 0.02 6.09
N THR A 104 -1.99 -0.88 5.39
CA THR A 104 -0.52 -0.91 5.34
C THR A 104 0.06 0.38 4.78
N GLU A 105 -0.48 0.88 3.67
CA GLU A 105 -0.02 2.11 3.01
C GLU A 105 -0.24 3.34 3.91
N PHE A 106 -1.43 3.46 4.50
CA PHE A 106 -1.76 4.55 5.44
C PHE A 106 -0.85 4.54 6.67
N SER A 107 -0.61 3.35 7.20
CA SER A 107 0.29 3.15 8.35
C SER A 107 1.72 3.58 8.04
N ALA A 108 2.20 3.33 6.81
CA ALA A 108 3.53 3.75 6.38
C ALA A 108 3.64 5.28 6.35
N PHE A 109 2.66 5.99 5.81
CA PHE A 109 2.64 7.45 5.81
C PHE A 109 2.57 8.03 7.22
N ILE A 110 1.71 7.49 8.10
CA ILE A 110 1.60 7.95 9.49
C ILE A 110 2.89 7.68 10.26
N LYS A 111 3.55 6.54 10.02
CA LYS A 111 4.88 6.25 10.60
C LYS A 111 5.91 7.29 10.16
N SER A 112 5.90 7.69 8.88
CA SER A 112 6.79 8.73 8.35
C SER A 112 6.49 10.11 8.97
N ILE A 113 5.22 10.47 9.15
CA ILE A 113 4.81 11.70 9.87
C ILE A 113 5.32 11.66 11.32
N ALA A 114 5.13 10.54 12.03
CA ALA A 114 5.59 10.40 13.42
C ALA A 114 7.11 10.50 13.52
N PHE A 115 7.86 9.94 12.56
CA PHE A 115 9.32 10.07 12.49
C PHE A 115 9.75 11.52 12.26
N GLU A 116 9.19 12.20 11.24
CA GLU A 116 9.54 13.58 10.92
C GLU A 116 9.27 14.55 12.09
N ARG A 117 8.25 14.31 12.88
CA ARG A 117 7.93 15.15 14.03
C ARG A 117 9.11 15.30 15.00
N TYR A 118 9.91 14.26 15.17
CA TYR A 118 11.08 14.23 16.05
C TYR A 118 12.40 14.54 15.31
N SER A 119 12.37 14.67 13.97
CA SER A 119 13.56 15.00 13.19
C SER A 119 14.00 16.45 13.41
N GLN A 120 15.26 16.73 13.10
CA GLN A 120 15.82 18.09 13.05
C GLN A 120 15.83 18.65 11.61
N ASN A 121 15.12 18.00 10.69
CA ASN A 121 15.08 18.40 9.28
C ASN A 121 14.47 19.79 9.10
N PRO A 122 15.09 20.68 8.32
CA PRO A 122 14.60 22.05 8.13
C PRO A 122 13.23 22.12 7.44
N HIS A 123 12.88 21.10 6.66
CA HIS A 123 11.62 21.02 5.92
C HIS A 123 10.58 20.10 6.58
N LYS A 124 10.77 19.66 7.82
CA LYS A 124 9.90 18.68 8.48
C LYS A 124 8.41 19.02 8.43
N ALA A 125 8.06 20.30 8.61
CA ALA A 125 6.65 20.71 8.58
C ALA A 125 6.01 20.50 7.19
N ALA A 126 6.73 20.86 6.13
CA ALA A 126 6.29 20.62 4.75
C ALA A 126 6.23 19.12 4.43
N THR A 127 7.24 18.36 4.84
CA THR A 127 7.29 16.90 4.64
C THR A 127 6.11 16.20 5.32
N MET A 128 5.81 16.53 6.59
CA MET A 128 4.65 15.99 7.29
C MET A 128 3.33 16.35 6.59
N LYS A 129 3.19 17.60 6.13
CA LYS A 129 2.02 18.06 5.37
C LYS A 129 1.84 17.23 4.11
N HIS A 130 2.88 17.01 3.32
CA HIS A 130 2.79 16.21 2.08
C HIS A 130 2.45 14.73 2.34
N TYR A 131 3.00 14.11 3.39
CA TYR A 131 2.57 12.76 3.78
C TYR A 131 1.07 12.72 4.15
N PHE A 132 0.57 13.76 4.82
CA PHE A 132 -0.85 13.83 5.16
C PHE A 132 -1.72 14.07 3.92
N GLU A 133 -1.29 14.93 3.00
CA GLU A 133 -1.96 15.12 1.70
C GLU A 133 -2.04 13.81 0.90
N LEU A 134 -0.96 12.99 0.90
CA LEU A 134 -1.00 11.66 0.30
C LEU A 134 -2.05 10.76 0.97
N ILE A 135 -2.19 10.81 2.29
CA ILE A 135 -3.24 10.08 3.01
C ILE A 135 -4.62 10.50 2.50
N LEU A 136 -4.90 11.79 2.35
CA LEU A 136 -6.19 12.29 1.87
C LEU A 136 -6.46 11.83 0.42
N LEU A 137 -5.48 11.94 -0.47
CA LEU A 137 -5.60 11.45 -1.84
C LEU A 137 -5.93 9.95 -1.89
N LYS A 138 -5.22 9.15 -1.08
CA LYS A 138 -5.46 7.70 -0.99
C LYS A 138 -6.82 7.36 -0.38
N LEU A 139 -7.32 8.15 0.58
CA LEU A 139 -8.68 7.99 1.10
C LEU A 139 -9.72 8.24 -0.01
N SER A 140 -9.59 9.34 -0.76
CA SER A 140 -10.46 9.63 -1.89
C SER A 140 -10.43 8.53 -2.96
N GLU A 141 -9.23 8.05 -3.34
CA GLU A 141 -9.07 6.92 -4.26
C GLU A 141 -9.82 5.67 -3.76
N ARG A 142 -9.72 5.34 -2.46
CA ARG A 142 -10.41 4.18 -1.87
C ARG A 142 -11.93 4.33 -1.91
N MET A 143 -12.45 5.54 -1.73
CA MET A 143 -13.88 5.81 -1.79
C MET A 143 -14.43 5.74 -3.23
N GLN A 144 -13.65 6.20 -4.21
CA GLN A 144 -14.06 6.23 -5.62
C GLN A 144 -13.82 4.89 -6.34
N SER A 145 -12.80 4.14 -5.95
CA SER A 145 -12.30 2.95 -6.65
C SER A 145 -12.60 1.64 -5.93
N SER A 146 -13.60 1.57 -5.08
CA SER A 146 -13.86 0.37 -4.27
C SER A 146 -14.33 -0.82 -5.09
N SER A 147 -13.41 -1.42 -5.88
CA SER A 147 -13.60 -2.80 -6.27
C SER A 147 -13.50 -3.68 -5.01
N PRO A 148 -14.32 -4.71 -4.85
CA PRO A 148 -14.27 -5.62 -3.70
C PRO A 148 -12.87 -6.17 -3.42
N GLU A 149 -12.05 -6.32 -4.48
CA GLU A 149 -10.67 -6.80 -4.40
C GLU A 149 -9.76 -5.81 -3.66
N GLN A 150 -9.90 -4.50 -3.91
CA GLN A 150 -9.07 -3.47 -3.27
C GLN A 150 -9.40 -3.30 -1.79
N LEU A 151 -10.62 -3.59 -1.38
CA LEU A 151 -11.06 -3.60 0.02
C LEU A 151 -10.61 -4.86 0.78
N HIS A 152 -10.04 -5.84 0.08
CA HIS A 152 -9.59 -7.08 0.71
C HIS A 152 -8.38 -6.84 1.64
N PRO A 153 -8.38 -7.35 2.89
CA PRO A 153 -7.32 -7.08 3.88
C PRO A 153 -5.89 -7.43 3.42
N TYR A 154 -5.74 -8.35 2.48
CA TYR A 154 -4.44 -8.76 1.95
C TYR A 154 -4.03 -8.04 0.66
N TYR A 155 -4.88 -7.19 0.06
CA TYR A 155 -4.61 -6.58 -1.24
C TYR A 155 -3.27 -5.84 -1.28
N GLY A 156 -2.97 -4.99 -0.31
CA GLY A 156 -1.71 -4.25 -0.24
C GLY A 156 -0.49 -5.15 -0.05
N HIS A 157 -0.60 -6.25 0.71
CA HIS A 157 0.48 -7.23 0.82
C HIS A 157 0.81 -7.88 -0.53
N PHE A 158 -0.21 -8.20 -1.31
CA PHE A 158 -0.04 -8.77 -2.65
C PHE A 158 0.43 -7.73 -3.67
N LEU A 159 0.01 -6.47 -3.55
CA LEU A 159 0.51 -5.38 -4.39
C LEU A 159 2.01 -5.15 -4.14
N ASN A 160 2.45 -5.15 -2.89
CA ASN A 160 3.86 -5.08 -2.52
C ASN A 160 4.64 -6.28 -3.07
N LEU A 161 4.13 -7.50 -2.90
CA LEU A 161 4.73 -8.72 -3.46
C LEU A 161 4.92 -8.59 -4.98
N ARG A 162 3.88 -8.13 -5.69
CA ARG A 162 3.94 -7.94 -7.15
C ARG A 162 4.97 -6.88 -7.54
N SER A 163 5.06 -5.78 -6.80
CA SER A 163 6.07 -4.75 -7.00
C SER A 163 7.49 -5.30 -6.82
N GLU A 164 7.73 -6.08 -5.75
CA GLU A 164 9.03 -6.73 -5.54
C GLU A 164 9.41 -7.70 -6.67
N ILE A 165 8.44 -8.50 -7.16
CA ILE A 165 8.63 -9.39 -8.32
C ILE A 165 9.06 -8.59 -9.55
N GLN A 166 8.46 -7.42 -9.79
CA GLN A 166 8.80 -6.58 -10.95
C GLN A 166 10.17 -5.88 -10.79
N LEU A 167 10.54 -5.49 -9.58
CA LEU A 167 11.82 -4.83 -9.29
C LEU A 167 12.99 -5.82 -9.30
N GLU A 168 12.78 -7.02 -8.78
CA GLU A 168 13.83 -8.03 -8.61
C GLU A 168 13.41 -9.40 -9.16
N PRO A 169 13.04 -9.52 -10.45
CA PRO A 169 12.48 -10.75 -11.00
C PRO A 169 13.46 -11.92 -11.03
N GLN A 170 14.77 -11.65 -10.93
CA GLN A 170 15.83 -12.65 -10.90
C GLN A 170 15.88 -13.46 -9.60
N ASN A 171 15.27 -12.96 -8.53
CA ASN A 171 15.26 -13.66 -7.23
C ASN A 171 14.46 -14.97 -7.29
N ASP A 172 14.59 -15.77 -6.24
CA ASP A 172 13.74 -16.96 -6.04
C ASP A 172 12.33 -16.55 -5.58
N TRP A 173 11.37 -16.67 -6.48
CA TRP A 173 9.94 -16.43 -6.27
C TRP A 173 9.18 -17.75 -6.16
N SER A 174 9.78 -18.77 -5.52
CA SER A 174 9.07 -20.02 -5.28
C SER A 174 7.83 -19.80 -4.40
N ILE A 175 6.78 -20.55 -4.71
CA ILE A 175 5.51 -20.42 -4.00
C ILE A 175 5.67 -20.70 -2.48
N ASP A 176 6.61 -21.57 -2.11
CA ASP A 176 6.85 -21.92 -0.70
C ASP A 176 7.50 -20.76 0.08
N LEU A 177 8.41 -20.00 -0.53
CA LEU A 177 8.95 -18.78 0.06
C LEU A 177 7.88 -17.69 0.22
N ILE A 178 7.04 -17.52 -0.79
CA ILE A 178 5.93 -16.55 -0.75
C ILE A 178 4.92 -16.92 0.34
N CYS A 179 4.56 -18.20 0.46
CA CYS A 179 3.66 -18.68 1.51
C CYS A 179 4.22 -18.41 2.91
N LYS A 180 5.53 -18.64 3.11
CA LYS A 180 6.20 -18.34 4.39
C LYS A 180 6.20 -16.84 4.67
N LYS A 181 6.46 -16.00 3.66
CA LYS A 181 6.48 -14.54 3.79
C LYS A 181 5.11 -13.98 4.16
N LEU A 182 4.05 -14.49 3.54
CA LEU A 182 2.68 -14.01 3.74
C LEU A 182 1.93 -14.73 4.89
N LEU A 183 2.49 -15.82 5.43
CA LEU A 183 1.84 -16.69 6.42
C LEU A 183 0.49 -17.26 5.94
N LEU A 184 0.41 -17.58 4.65
CA LEU A 184 -0.79 -18.10 3.99
C LEU A 184 -0.55 -19.44 3.33
N SER A 185 -1.61 -20.23 3.15
CA SER A 185 -1.55 -21.51 2.42
C SER A 185 -1.32 -21.30 0.93
N ARG A 186 -0.69 -22.29 0.27
CA ARG A 186 -0.39 -22.26 -1.18
C ARG A 186 -1.62 -21.97 -2.05
N SER A 187 -2.72 -22.68 -1.77
CA SER A 187 -3.96 -22.53 -2.54
C SER A 187 -4.53 -21.11 -2.39
N TYR A 188 -4.48 -20.58 -1.18
CA TYR A 188 -5.00 -19.25 -0.88
C TYR A 188 -4.16 -18.14 -1.51
N VAL A 189 -2.81 -18.28 -1.46
CA VAL A 189 -1.89 -17.35 -2.14
C VAL A 189 -2.17 -17.32 -3.64
N GLN A 190 -2.26 -18.49 -4.30
CA GLN A 190 -2.52 -18.58 -5.72
C GLN A 190 -3.89 -18.01 -6.10
N HIS A 191 -4.91 -18.30 -5.29
CA HIS A 191 -6.26 -17.78 -5.48
C HIS A 191 -6.29 -16.26 -5.42
N LEU A 192 -5.77 -15.67 -4.33
CA LEU A 192 -5.78 -14.22 -4.13
C LEU A 192 -4.94 -13.49 -5.19
N TYR A 193 -3.76 -14.02 -5.55
CA TYR A 193 -2.93 -13.39 -6.57
C TYR A 193 -3.66 -13.32 -7.92
N LYS A 194 -4.32 -14.43 -8.31
CA LYS A 194 -5.10 -14.48 -9.54
C LYS A 194 -6.34 -13.57 -9.46
N LEU A 195 -7.02 -13.54 -8.31
CA LEU A 195 -8.17 -12.66 -8.07
C LEU A 195 -7.77 -11.19 -8.24
N PHE A 196 -6.68 -10.75 -7.60
CA PHE A 196 -6.26 -9.35 -7.60
C PHE A 196 -5.66 -8.87 -8.93
N PHE A 197 -4.95 -9.76 -9.66
CA PHE A 197 -4.15 -9.33 -10.79
C PHE A 197 -4.49 -10.02 -12.13
N GLY A 198 -5.42 -10.95 -12.12
CA GLY A 198 -5.80 -11.71 -13.32
C GLY A 198 -4.71 -12.63 -13.87
N ALA A 199 -3.53 -12.70 -13.23
CA ALA A 199 -2.37 -13.48 -13.65
C ALA A 199 -1.87 -14.37 -12.53
N SER A 200 -1.06 -15.38 -12.84
CA SER A 200 -0.35 -16.16 -11.82
C SER A 200 1.00 -15.50 -11.45
N ILE A 201 1.51 -15.80 -10.25
CA ILE A 201 2.84 -15.37 -9.80
C ILE A 201 3.91 -15.75 -10.83
N GLY A 202 3.89 -17.00 -11.34
CA GLY A 202 4.85 -17.47 -12.32
C GLY A 202 4.79 -16.70 -13.66
N GLN A 203 3.61 -16.25 -14.07
CA GLN A 203 3.46 -15.39 -15.25
C GLN A 203 4.08 -14.00 -15.02
N ASP A 204 3.87 -13.39 -13.88
CA ASP A 204 4.45 -12.07 -13.57
C ASP A 204 5.98 -12.16 -13.38
N VAL A 205 6.50 -13.20 -12.74
CA VAL A 205 7.95 -13.47 -12.66
C VAL A 205 8.56 -13.64 -14.05
N CYS A 206 7.92 -14.46 -14.90
CA CYS A 206 8.36 -14.64 -16.26
C CYS A 206 8.39 -13.31 -17.03
N ARG A 207 7.33 -12.53 -16.96
CA ARG A 207 7.24 -11.22 -17.62
C ARG A 207 8.35 -10.28 -17.13
N GLY A 208 8.55 -10.16 -15.82
CA GLY A 208 9.61 -9.34 -15.24
C GLY A 208 11.00 -9.75 -15.72
N ARG A 209 11.30 -11.05 -15.73
CA ARG A 209 12.58 -11.59 -16.23
C ARG A 209 12.80 -11.29 -17.73
N ILE A 210 11.77 -11.39 -18.55
CA ILE A 210 11.84 -11.07 -19.98
C ILE A 210 12.04 -9.57 -20.20
N GLU A 211 11.36 -8.70 -19.46
CA GLU A 211 11.59 -7.25 -19.55
C GLU A 211 13.01 -6.86 -19.13
N GLN A 212 13.54 -7.45 -18.06
CA GLN A 212 14.94 -7.27 -17.66
C GLN A 212 15.91 -7.77 -18.74
N ALA A 213 15.63 -8.92 -19.36
CA ALA A 213 16.45 -9.43 -20.45
C ALA A 213 16.44 -8.49 -21.66
N LYS A 214 15.30 -7.94 -22.04
CA LYS A 214 15.18 -6.93 -23.11
C LYS A 214 16.05 -5.71 -22.82
N TYR A 215 16.00 -5.22 -21.57
CA TYR A 215 16.83 -4.10 -21.14
C TYR A 215 18.32 -4.41 -21.28
N LEU A 216 18.78 -5.54 -20.72
CA LEU A 216 20.20 -5.95 -20.77
C LEU A 216 20.69 -6.19 -22.21
N LEU A 217 19.90 -6.88 -23.03
CA LEU A 217 20.22 -7.12 -24.45
C LEU A 217 20.34 -5.83 -25.26
N SER A 218 19.63 -4.78 -24.88
CA SER A 218 19.62 -3.53 -25.62
C SER A 218 20.58 -2.46 -25.08
N ARG A 219 21.13 -2.66 -23.87
CA ARG A 219 21.94 -1.64 -23.18
C ARG A 219 23.34 -2.11 -22.80
N THR A 220 23.63 -3.41 -22.99
CA THR A 220 24.93 -3.99 -22.60
C THR A 220 25.44 -4.94 -23.68
N ASP A 221 26.74 -5.22 -23.65
CA ASP A 221 27.40 -6.20 -24.51
C ASP A 221 27.51 -7.60 -23.87
N MET A 222 26.71 -7.85 -22.81
CA MET A 222 26.68 -9.15 -22.13
C MET A 222 26.32 -10.26 -23.13
N THR A 223 26.96 -11.44 -23.01
CA THR A 223 26.54 -12.60 -23.81
C THR A 223 25.10 -13.00 -23.49
N VAL A 224 24.44 -13.70 -24.42
CA VAL A 224 23.05 -14.18 -24.18
C VAL A 224 22.98 -15.08 -22.96
N THR A 225 23.98 -15.93 -22.74
CA THR A 225 24.11 -16.77 -21.54
C THR A 225 24.25 -15.94 -20.27
N ALA A 226 25.06 -14.87 -20.28
CA ALA A 226 25.24 -13.99 -19.15
C ALA A 226 23.90 -13.25 -18.82
N VAL A 227 23.17 -12.77 -19.85
CA VAL A 227 21.85 -12.19 -19.70
C VAL A 227 20.85 -13.18 -19.10
N SER A 228 20.81 -14.42 -19.61
CA SER A 228 19.96 -15.49 -19.11
C SER A 228 20.14 -15.68 -17.60
N ARG A 229 21.39 -15.84 -17.16
CA ARG A 229 21.72 -16.02 -15.73
C ARG A 229 21.39 -14.80 -14.89
N SER A 230 21.70 -13.59 -15.37
CA SER A 230 21.38 -12.33 -14.68
C SER A 230 19.87 -12.13 -14.51
N CYS A 231 19.06 -12.74 -15.36
CA CYS A 231 17.59 -12.72 -15.25
C CYS A 231 17.02 -13.90 -14.42
N GLY A 232 17.88 -14.70 -13.77
CA GLY A 232 17.46 -15.80 -12.88
C GLY A 232 17.08 -17.09 -13.61
N TYR A 233 17.59 -17.33 -14.82
CA TYR A 233 17.43 -18.60 -15.52
C TYR A 233 18.68 -19.46 -15.35
N GLU A 234 18.50 -20.69 -14.88
CA GLU A 234 19.57 -21.68 -14.78
C GLU A 234 19.84 -22.39 -16.11
N ASN A 235 18.81 -22.46 -16.97
CA ASN A 235 18.86 -23.15 -18.25
C ASN A 235 18.67 -22.18 -19.42
N ASP A 236 19.75 -21.95 -20.18
CA ASP A 236 19.80 -21.03 -21.30
C ASP A 236 18.85 -21.43 -22.45
N VAL A 237 18.66 -22.74 -22.70
CA VAL A 237 17.74 -23.22 -23.75
C VAL A 237 16.29 -22.89 -23.36
N HIS A 238 15.95 -23.08 -22.09
CA HIS A 238 14.63 -22.69 -21.57
C HIS A 238 14.40 -21.19 -21.72
N PHE A 239 15.40 -20.37 -21.33
CA PHE A 239 15.36 -18.92 -21.50
C PHE A 239 15.12 -18.51 -22.95
N MET A 240 15.94 -19.03 -23.89
CA MET A 240 15.83 -18.67 -25.31
C MET A 240 14.45 -18.99 -25.89
N ARG A 241 13.92 -20.17 -25.55
CA ARG A 241 12.58 -20.59 -25.99
C ARG A 241 11.49 -19.66 -25.43
N LEU A 242 11.58 -19.32 -24.15
CA LEU A 242 10.60 -18.47 -23.47
C LEU A 242 10.70 -17.02 -23.98
N PHE A 243 11.90 -16.50 -24.14
CA PHE A 243 12.15 -15.17 -24.70
C PHE A 243 11.55 -15.04 -26.12
N LYS A 244 11.78 -16.05 -26.99
CA LYS A 244 11.20 -16.08 -28.34
C LYS A 244 9.68 -16.16 -28.31
N LYS A 245 9.12 -16.94 -27.37
CA LYS A 245 7.66 -17.04 -27.20
C LYS A 245 7.02 -15.69 -26.82
N GLU A 246 7.66 -14.97 -25.86
CA GLU A 246 7.10 -13.72 -25.33
C GLU A 246 7.37 -12.50 -26.24
N THR A 247 8.45 -12.54 -27.06
CA THR A 247 8.88 -11.39 -27.88
C THR A 247 8.71 -11.61 -29.38
N GLY A 248 8.44 -12.83 -29.80
CA GLY A 248 8.40 -13.24 -31.22
C GLY A 248 9.79 -13.44 -31.83
N ARG A 249 10.91 -13.19 -31.11
CA ARG A 249 12.29 -13.18 -31.62
C ARG A 249 13.25 -13.86 -30.66
N THR A 250 14.35 -14.38 -31.19
CA THR A 250 15.44 -14.87 -30.35
C THR A 250 16.16 -13.69 -29.67
N PRO A 251 16.85 -13.90 -28.53
CA PRO A 251 17.65 -12.86 -27.87
C PRO A 251 18.68 -12.20 -28.79
N SER A 252 19.34 -12.98 -29.64
CA SER A 252 20.34 -12.48 -30.62
C SER A 252 19.71 -11.61 -31.72
N GLU A 253 18.59 -12.01 -32.28
CA GLU A 253 17.82 -11.21 -33.24
C GLU A 253 17.32 -9.90 -32.61
N TYR A 254 16.84 -9.96 -31.37
CA TYR A 254 16.36 -8.80 -30.62
C TYR A 254 17.48 -7.76 -30.43
N ARG A 255 18.70 -8.21 -30.10
CA ARG A 255 19.88 -7.34 -29.99
C ARG A 255 20.26 -6.69 -31.31
N ALA A 256 20.37 -7.50 -32.38
CA ALA A 256 20.80 -7.02 -33.68
C ALA A 256 19.91 -5.94 -34.29
N GLU A 257 18.62 -6.00 -34.05
CA GLU A 257 17.69 -4.98 -34.54
C GLU A 257 17.81 -3.63 -33.83
N ARG A 258 18.14 -3.67 -32.54
CA ARG A 258 18.39 -2.42 -31.80
C ARG A 258 19.67 -1.71 -32.21
N SER A 259 20.73 -2.46 -32.52
CA SER A 259 21.98 -1.88 -33.04
C SER A 259 21.77 -1.12 -34.35
N LYS A 260 20.80 -1.57 -35.17
CA LYS A 260 20.46 -0.91 -36.45
C LYS A 260 19.60 0.36 -36.28
N ARG A 261 18.96 0.57 -35.12
CA ARG A 261 18.14 1.78 -34.86
C ARG A 261 18.93 2.91 -34.19
N THR A 262 20.15 2.66 -33.75
CA THR A 262 21.03 3.60 -33.06
C THR A 262 22.17 4.08 -33.95
N SER A 263 22.34 3.48 -35.14
CA SER A 263 23.20 3.91 -36.24
C SER A 263 22.43 4.68 -37.27
#